data_27cdad513cf85a24309833ac5f4b0e2e
#
_entry.id   27cdad513cf85a24309833ac5f4b0e2e
#
_cell.length_a   1.000
_cell.length_b   1.000
_cell.length_c   1.000
_cell.angle_alpha   90.00
_cell.angle_beta   90.00
_cell.angle_gamma   90.00
#
_symmetry.space_group_name_H-M   'P 1'
#
loop_
_entity.id
_entity.type
_entity.pdbx_description
1 polymer ?
#
loop_
_entity_poly.entity_id
_entity_poly.type
_entity_poly.pdbx_seq_one_letter_code
_entity_poly.pdbx_strand_id
1 'polypeptide(L)'
;MDIKNVTETIAMIEEQNFDIRTITMGISLLDCIDPDINKAAEKIYAKITDKARDLVKVGNEISAELGIPIVNKRVCVTPIAIIGAATDAADYVPLARAMDEAAKKVGIDFIGGFSALVQKGYAKGDKILIDSIPAALAATQKVCSSVNIGSTKTGINMSAVADMGHVIKETARLSDLGAAKLVVFANAVEDNPFMAGAFHGVGEAEVVINVGVSGPGVVKRALEKVRGASFDVVAETVKKTAFKITRIGQLVGQMASERLGVKFGIVDLSLAPTPAVGDSVARVLEEMGLERVGTHGTTAALALLNDAVKKGGVMACNQVGGLSGAFIPVSEDEGMIAAVRAGSLSLEKLEAMTAICSVGLDMIAIPQDTPEQTIAAIIADEAAIGVINQKTTAVRIIPKGKEGDTLEFGGLLGSAPVMSVNKNSSADFIARGGQIPAPIHSFKN
;
A
#
# COMPACT_ATOMS: atom_id res chain seq x y z
N MET A 1 29.24 20.92 -3.80
CA MET A 1 28.43 20.16 -2.81
C MET A 1 29.02 20.49 -1.44
N ASP A 2 28.23 20.95 -0.48
CA ASP A 2 28.73 21.29 0.86
C ASP A 2 29.03 19.97 1.60
N ILE A 3 30.22 19.86 2.22
CA ILE A 3 30.68 18.69 2.99
C ILE A 3 29.63 18.31 4.05
N LYS A 4 28.99 19.31 4.66
CA LYS A 4 27.95 19.11 5.65
C LYS A 4 26.74 18.32 5.08
N ASN A 5 26.34 18.62 3.85
CA ASN A 5 25.23 17.91 3.19
C ASN A 5 25.59 16.47 2.84
N VAL A 6 26.85 16.22 2.47
CA VAL A 6 27.35 14.86 2.21
C VAL A 6 27.34 14.03 3.49
N THR A 7 27.89 14.59 4.58
CA THR A 7 27.93 13.91 5.89
C THR A 7 26.52 13.62 6.42
N GLU A 8 25.58 14.56 6.22
CA GLU A 8 24.18 14.36 6.61
C GLU A 8 23.52 13.23 5.82
N THR A 9 23.77 13.16 4.51
CA THR A 9 23.23 12.06 3.66
C THR A 9 23.79 10.70 4.07
N ILE A 10 25.09 10.61 4.37
CA ILE A 10 25.72 9.38 4.87
C ILE A 10 25.08 8.95 6.19
N ALA A 11 24.90 9.86 7.13
CA ALA A 11 24.25 9.56 8.40
C ALA A 11 22.79 9.11 8.24
N MET A 12 22.05 9.66 7.26
CA MET A 12 20.68 9.22 6.96
C MET A 12 20.66 7.76 6.51
N ILE A 13 21.64 7.30 5.74
CA ILE A 13 21.71 5.93 5.22
C ILE A 13 22.22 4.97 6.29
N GLU A 14 23.39 5.26 6.88
CA GLU A 14 24.08 4.32 7.77
C GLU A 14 23.49 4.23 9.17
N GLU A 15 22.96 5.36 9.71
CA GLU A 15 22.53 5.43 11.10
C GLU A 15 21.00 5.57 11.27
N GLN A 16 20.27 5.95 10.21
CA GLN A 16 18.86 6.35 10.31
C GLN A 16 17.92 5.51 9.43
N ASN A 17 18.42 4.38 8.89
CA ASN A 17 17.66 3.44 8.07
C ASN A 17 16.95 4.08 6.86
N PHE A 18 17.58 5.09 6.23
CA PHE A 18 17.03 5.69 5.01
C PHE A 18 17.17 4.74 3.83
N ASP A 19 16.07 4.49 3.15
CA ASP A 19 16.04 3.70 1.92
C ASP A 19 15.11 4.29 0.84
N ILE A 20 15.37 3.92 -0.40
CA ILE A 20 14.38 3.95 -1.47
C ILE A 20 13.63 2.63 -1.38
N ARG A 21 12.40 2.70 -0.87
CA ARG A 21 11.61 1.49 -0.62
C ARG A 21 11.34 0.72 -1.90
N THR A 22 11.08 1.44 -3.00
CA THR A 22 10.81 0.79 -4.27
C THR A 22 11.04 1.70 -5.46
N ILE A 23 11.50 1.10 -6.57
CA ILE A 23 11.26 1.60 -7.93
C ILE A 23 10.20 0.68 -8.53
N THR A 24 9.05 1.24 -8.92
CA THR A 24 7.93 0.51 -9.49
C THR A 24 7.68 0.96 -10.92
N MET A 25 7.76 0.02 -11.87
CA MET A 25 7.42 0.28 -13.26
C MET A 25 5.93 -0.02 -13.48
N GLY A 26 5.17 0.99 -13.89
CA GLY A 26 3.80 0.84 -14.37
C GLY A 26 3.80 0.50 -15.86
N ILE A 27 3.04 -0.52 -16.26
CA ILE A 27 2.96 -0.98 -17.66
C ILE A 27 1.50 -1.11 -18.07
N SER A 28 1.11 -0.40 -19.13
CA SER A 28 -0.21 -0.59 -19.76
C SER A 28 -0.29 -1.95 -20.44
N LEU A 29 -1.36 -2.70 -20.22
CA LEU A 29 -1.65 -3.98 -20.87
C LEU A 29 -2.82 -3.90 -21.86
N LEU A 30 -3.29 -2.71 -22.21
CA LEU A 30 -4.48 -2.54 -23.05
C LEU A 30 -4.31 -3.18 -24.45
N ASP A 31 -3.11 -3.24 -24.99
CA ASP A 31 -2.78 -3.92 -26.23
C ASP A 31 -2.63 -5.45 -26.11
N CYS A 32 -2.67 -5.97 -24.86
CA CYS A 32 -2.66 -7.41 -24.60
C CYS A 32 -4.05 -8.04 -24.65
N ILE A 33 -5.11 -7.24 -24.81
CA ILE A 33 -6.50 -7.72 -24.90
C ILE A 33 -6.64 -8.73 -26.05
N ASP A 34 -7.21 -9.89 -25.74
CA ASP A 34 -7.51 -10.96 -26.71
C ASP A 34 -8.72 -11.75 -26.23
N PRO A 35 -9.63 -12.19 -27.10
CA PRO A 35 -10.74 -13.07 -26.71
C PRO A 35 -10.29 -14.43 -26.18
N ASP A 36 -9.15 -14.93 -26.63
CA ASP A 36 -8.51 -16.15 -26.15
C ASP A 36 -7.63 -15.83 -24.94
N ILE A 37 -7.99 -16.36 -23.77
CA ILE A 37 -7.26 -16.12 -22.53
C ILE A 37 -5.79 -16.55 -22.58
N ASN A 38 -5.47 -17.62 -23.33
CA ASN A 38 -4.09 -18.10 -23.44
C ASN A 38 -3.25 -17.11 -24.28
N LYS A 39 -3.81 -16.58 -25.37
CA LYS A 39 -3.15 -15.54 -26.14
C LYS A 39 -2.99 -14.23 -25.37
N ALA A 40 -4.01 -13.84 -24.57
CA ALA A 40 -3.88 -12.70 -23.67
C ALA A 40 -2.75 -12.93 -22.65
N ALA A 41 -2.66 -14.13 -22.05
CA ALA A 41 -1.60 -14.51 -21.12
C ALA A 41 -0.20 -14.45 -21.79
N GLU A 42 -0.05 -14.97 -23.00
CA GLU A 42 1.20 -14.91 -23.78
C GLU A 42 1.63 -13.48 -24.06
N LYS A 43 0.69 -12.61 -24.48
CA LYS A 43 0.95 -11.17 -24.71
C LYS A 43 1.37 -10.45 -23.44
N ILE A 44 0.69 -10.71 -22.30
CA ILE A 44 1.01 -10.16 -20.98
C ILE A 44 2.44 -10.56 -20.58
N TYR A 45 2.77 -11.84 -20.66
CA TYR A 45 4.11 -12.35 -20.37
C TYR A 45 5.17 -11.66 -21.25
N ALA A 46 4.95 -11.64 -22.55
CA ALA A 46 5.90 -11.06 -23.51
C ALA A 46 6.11 -9.55 -23.25
N LYS A 47 5.03 -8.80 -23.02
CA LYS A 47 5.11 -7.36 -22.79
C LYS A 47 5.83 -7.01 -21.48
N ILE A 48 5.49 -7.68 -20.37
CA ILE A 48 6.15 -7.43 -19.09
C ILE A 48 7.64 -7.77 -19.18
N THR A 49 8.00 -8.91 -19.78
CA THR A 49 9.40 -9.32 -19.93
C THR A 49 10.18 -8.41 -20.83
N ASP A 50 9.59 -7.84 -21.90
CA ASP A 50 10.23 -6.84 -22.76
C ASP A 50 10.44 -5.51 -22.01
N LYS A 51 9.38 -4.94 -21.42
CA LYS A 51 9.45 -3.60 -20.81
C LYS A 51 10.27 -3.55 -19.54
N ALA A 52 10.20 -4.58 -18.70
CA ALA A 52 10.87 -4.61 -17.39
C ALA A 52 12.25 -5.31 -17.42
N ARG A 53 12.76 -5.73 -18.58
CA ARG A 53 14.02 -6.52 -18.69
C ARG A 53 15.22 -5.90 -17.99
N ASP A 54 15.35 -4.59 -18.02
CA ASP A 54 16.50 -3.86 -17.45
C ASP A 54 16.20 -3.21 -16.09
N LEU A 55 14.97 -3.32 -15.57
CA LEU A 55 14.54 -2.62 -14.34
C LEU A 55 15.41 -2.97 -13.13
N VAL A 56 15.65 -4.26 -12.90
CA VAL A 56 16.45 -4.74 -11.75
C VAL A 56 17.90 -4.30 -11.88
N LYS A 57 18.48 -4.43 -13.08
CA LYS A 57 19.86 -4.00 -13.37
C LYS A 57 20.03 -2.51 -13.11
N VAL A 58 19.19 -1.68 -13.70
CA VAL A 58 19.23 -0.21 -13.56
C VAL A 58 19.02 0.20 -12.08
N GLY A 59 18.07 -0.42 -11.38
CA GLY A 59 17.87 -0.15 -9.95
C GLY A 59 19.11 -0.47 -9.11
N ASN A 60 19.81 -1.59 -9.39
CA ASN A 60 21.03 -1.96 -8.68
C ASN A 60 22.21 -1.02 -9.01
N GLU A 61 22.34 -0.59 -10.27
CA GLU A 61 23.37 0.36 -10.69
C GLU A 61 23.18 1.72 -10.01
N ILE A 62 21.96 2.25 -9.94
CA ILE A 62 21.65 3.50 -9.26
C ILE A 62 21.93 3.38 -7.76
N SER A 63 21.52 2.26 -7.14
CA SER A 63 21.79 1.98 -5.73
C SER A 63 23.29 1.99 -5.42
N ALA A 64 24.10 1.34 -6.26
CA ALA A 64 25.55 1.30 -6.10
C ALA A 64 26.21 2.68 -6.32
N GLU A 65 25.76 3.45 -7.31
CA GLU A 65 26.30 4.77 -7.63
C GLU A 65 26.01 5.82 -6.54
N LEU A 66 24.81 5.79 -5.99
CA LEU A 66 24.40 6.75 -4.95
C LEU A 66 24.76 6.28 -3.53
N GLY A 67 25.12 5.00 -3.34
CA GLY A 67 25.28 4.40 -2.02
C GLY A 67 23.99 4.30 -1.22
N ILE A 68 22.81 4.42 -1.87
CA ILE A 68 21.50 4.40 -1.24
C ILE A 68 20.81 3.07 -1.56
N PRO A 69 20.37 2.28 -0.56
CA PRO A 69 19.63 1.05 -0.83
C PRO A 69 18.35 1.30 -1.61
N ILE A 70 18.17 0.61 -2.73
CA ILE A 70 16.88 0.50 -3.43
C ILE A 70 16.36 -0.91 -3.13
N VAL A 71 15.47 -1.01 -2.14
CA VAL A 71 15.14 -2.28 -1.50
C VAL A 71 14.36 -3.19 -2.44
N ASN A 72 13.34 -2.65 -3.13
CA ASN A 72 12.51 -3.43 -4.05
C ASN A 72 12.50 -2.84 -5.46
N LYS A 73 12.43 -3.72 -6.46
CA LYS A 73 12.14 -3.42 -7.86
C LYS A 73 10.83 -4.12 -8.21
N ARG A 74 9.81 -3.37 -8.60
CA ARG A 74 8.45 -3.86 -8.73
C ARG A 74 7.85 -3.47 -10.06
N VAL A 75 6.81 -4.19 -10.47
CA VAL A 75 5.98 -3.84 -11.63
C VAL A 75 4.53 -3.75 -11.17
N CYS A 76 3.78 -2.82 -11.73
CA CYS A 76 2.32 -2.83 -11.66
C CYS A 76 1.75 -2.71 -13.07
N VAL A 77 0.59 -3.33 -13.29
CA VAL A 77 -0.03 -3.39 -14.61
C VAL A 77 -1.46 -2.89 -14.58
N THR A 78 -2.02 -2.62 -15.76
CA THR A 78 -3.45 -2.33 -15.92
C THR A 78 -4.29 -3.37 -15.19
N PRO A 79 -5.36 -2.97 -14.46
CA PRO A 79 -6.24 -3.92 -13.77
C PRO A 79 -6.66 -5.07 -14.66
N ILE A 80 -6.31 -6.29 -14.26
CA ILE A 80 -6.53 -7.51 -15.07
C ILE A 80 -8.01 -7.77 -15.33
N ALA A 81 -8.91 -7.30 -14.47
CA ALA A 81 -10.36 -7.37 -14.73
C ALA A 81 -10.75 -6.72 -16.06
N ILE A 82 -10.08 -5.62 -16.46
CA ILE A 82 -10.31 -4.93 -17.75
C ILE A 82 -9.85 -5.79 -18.92
N ILE A 83 -8.68 -6.40 -18.80
CA ILE A 83 -8.09 -7.23 -19.84
C ILE A 83 -8.89 -8.52 -20.00
N GLY A 84 -9.18 -9.19 -18.88
CA GLY A 84 -9.94 -10.45 -18.86
C GLY A 84 -11.38 -10.32 -19.34
N ALA A 85 -11.99 -9.13 -19.21
CA ALA A 85 -13.38 -8.88 -19.65
C ALA A 85 -13.64 -9.16 -21.13
N ALA A 86 -12.61 -9.16 -21.98
CA ALA A 86 -12.73 -9.52 -23.39
C ALA A 86 -12.84 -11.03 -23.63
N THR A 87 -12.46 -11.85 -22.65
CA THR A 87 -12.48 -13.30 -22.74
C THR A 87 -13.83 -13.89 -22.30
N ASP A 88 -14.07 -15.16 -22.64
CA ASP A 88 -15.16 -15.98 -22.10
C ASP A 88 -14.66 -16.99 -21.05
N ALA A 89 -13.50 -16.71 -20.44
CA ALA A 89 -12.92 -17.58 -19.43
C ALA A 89 -13.72 -17.54 -18.12
N ALA A 90 -13.80 -18.68 -17.47
CA ALA A 90 -14.49 -18.84 -16.18
C ALA A 90 -13.65 -18.35 -14.98
N ASP A 91 -12.32 -18.24 -15.14
CA ASP A 91 -11.40 -17.71 -14.14
C ASP A 91 -10.19 -17.03 -14.82
N TYR A 92 -9.47 -16.20 -14.05
CA TYR A 92 -8.29 -15.47 -14.52
C TYR A 92 -6.96 -15.95 -13.91
N VAL A 93 -6.94 -17.14 -13.32
CA VAL A 93 -5.71 -17.76 -12.82
C VAL A 93 -4.63 -17.90 -13.91
N PRO A 94 -4.94 -18.21 -15.18
CA PRO A 94 -3.94 -18.20 -16.25
C PRO A 94 -3.24 -16.85 -16.44
N LEU A 95 -3.96 -15.74 -16.33
CA LEU A 95 -3.38 -14.39 -16.42
C LEU A 95 -2.48 -14.08 -15.22
N ALA A 96 -2.88 -14.48 -14.00
CA ALA A 96 -2.04 -14.34 -12.82
C ALA A 96 -0.74 -15.16 -12.94
N ARG A 97 -0.80 -16.38 -13.47
CA ARG A 97 0.38 -17.20 -13.72
C ARG A 97 1.32 -16.56 -14.74
N ALA A 98 0.81 -15.98 -15.82
CA ALA A 98 1.62 -15.26 -16.80
C ALA A 98 2.35 -14.06 -16.18
N MET A 99 1.67 -13.31 -15.29
CA MET A 99 2.29 -12.23 -14.52
C MET A 99 3.39 -12.74 -13.59
N ASP A 100 3.15 -13.83 -12.87
CA ASP A 100 4.12 -14.44 -11.93
C ASP A 100 5.38 -14.95 -12.65
N GLU A 101 5.19 -15.64 -13.77
CA GLU A 101 6.28 -16.15 -14.61
C GLU A 101 7.10 -14.99 -15.21
N ALA A 102 6.44 -13.94 -15.69
CA ALA A 102 7.13 -12.73 -16.16
C ALA A 102 7.93 -12.07 -15.04
N ALA A 103 7.34 -11.92 -13.84
CA ALA A 103 8.00 -11.35 -12.68
C ALA A 103 9.24 -12.17 -12.24
N LYS A 104 9.14 -13.49 -12.26
CA LYS A 104 10.28 -14.39 -12.02
C LYS A 104 11.35 -14.23 -13.09
N LYS A 105 10.97 -14.16 -14.36
CA LYS A 105 11.90 -14.03 -15.50
C LYS A 105 12.73 -12.76 -15.43
N VAL A 106 12.11 -11.60 -15.08
CA VAL A 106 12.82 -10.32 -14.98
C VAL A 106 13.46 -10.09 -13.61
N GLY A 107 13.18 -10.96 -12.62
CA GLY A 107 13.82 -10.93 -11.30
C GLY A 107 13.28 -9.87 -10.35
N ILE A 108 12.09 -9.32 -10.60
CA ILE A 108 11.46 -8.34 -9.71
C ILE A 108 10.89 -9.00 -8.44
N ASP A 109 10.68 -8.17 -7.40
CA ASP A 109 10.23 -8.67 -6.10
C ASP A 109 8.74 -8.99 -6.08
N PHE A 110 7.90 -8.08 -6.60
CA PHE A 110 6.44 -8.22 -6.65
C PHE A 110 5.87 -7.62 -7.94
N ILE A 111 4.69 -8.11 -8.33
CA ILE A 111 3.88 -7.58 -9.43
C ILE A 111 2.44 -7.35 -8.97
N GLY A 112 1.95 -6.10 -9.11
CA GLY A 112 0.57 -5.70 -8.82
C GLY A 112 -0.27 -5.55 -10.09
N GLY A 113 -1.59 -5.40 -9.91
CA GLY A 113 -2.54 -5.21 -11.00
C GLY A 113 -3.45 -6.42 -11.26
N PHE A 114 -3.34 -7.50 -10.48
CA PHE A 114 -4.41 -8.51 -10.46
C PHE A 114 -5.60 -7.93 -9.70
N SER A 115 -6.26 -6.93 -10.32
CA SER A 115 -7.13 -5.96 -9.65
C SER A 115 -8.45 -5.74 -10.38
N ALA A 116 -9.48 -5.30 -9.62
CA ALA A 116 -10.77 -4.88 -10.13
C ALA A 116 -11.20 -3.52 -9.51
N LEU A 117 -11.93 -2.70 -10.28
CA LEU A 117 -12.39 -1.37 -9.89
C LEU A 117 -13.92 -1.37 -9.90
N VAL A 118 -14.53 -1.74 -8.77
CA VAL A 118 -15.99 -2.05 -8.66
C VAL A 118 -16.79 -1.01 -7.86
N GLN A 119 -16.23 0.18 -7.66
CA GLN A 119 -16.89 1.25 -6.92
C GLN A 119 -18.21 1.75 -7.56
N LYS A 120 -18.42 1.47 -8.84
CA LYS A 120 -19.65 1.81 -9.59
C LYS A 120 -20.58 0.61 -9.84
N GLY A 121 -20.26 -0.54 -9.28
CA GLY A 121 -20.88 -1.82 -9.60
C GLY A 121 -19.93 -2.70 -10.43
N TYR A 122 -20.40 -3.89 -10.77
CA TYR A 122 -19.59 -4.88 -11.50
C TYR A 122 -19.69 -4.70 -13.01
N ALA A 123 -18.55 -4.71 -13.69
CA ALA A 123 -18.43 -4.94 -15.13
C ALA A 123 -18.20 -6.44 -15.41
N LYS A 124 -18.22 -6.85 -16.68
CA LYS A 124 -18.14 -8.28 -17.10
C LYS A 124 -16.96 -9.03 -16.47
N GLY A 125 -15.77 -8.44 -16.40
CA GLY A 125 -14.56 -9.11 -15.89
C GLY A 125 -14.38 -9.06 -14.37
N ASP A 126 -15.09 -8.18 -13.68
CA ASP A 126 -14.80 -7.86 -12.28
C ASP A 126 -15.12 -9.02 -11.34
N LYS A 127 -16.31 -9.62 -11.48
CA LYS A 127 -16.72 -10.73 -10.60
C LYS A 127 -15.84 -11.96 -10.83
N ILE A 128 -15.51 -12.25 -12.09
CA ILE A 128 -14.61 -13.36 -12.44
C ILE A 128 -13.24 -13.16 -11.79
N LEU A 129 -12.69 -11.94 -11.86
CA LEU A 129 -11.41 -11.63 -11.22
C LEU A 129 -11.49 -11.81 -9.71
N ILE A 130 -12.51 -11.23 -9.05
CA ILE A 130 -12.68 -11.30 -7.60
C ILE A 130 -12.78 -12.76 -7.14
N ASP A 131 -13.58 -13.58 -7.82
CA ASP A 131 -13.72 -15.00 -7.51
C ASP A 131 -12.42 -15.80 -7.79
N SER A 132 -11.56 -15.31 -8.70
CA SER A 132 -10.26 -15.92 -9.00
C SER A 132 -9.17 -15.58 -7.97
N ILE A 133 -9.31 -14.52 -7.14
CA ILE A 133 -8.25 -14.05 -6.25
C ILE A 133 -7.70 -15.16 -5.34
N PRO A 134 -8.52 -15.94 -4.62
CA PRO A 134 -7.98 -16.94 -3.71
C PRO A 134 -7.10 -17.99 -4.42
N ALA A 135 -7.57 -18.50 -5.55
CA ALA A 135 -6.83 -19.49 -6.35
C ALA A 135 -5.58 -18.88 -7.01
N ALA A 136 -5.68 -17.65 -7.51
CA ALA A 136 -4.57 -16.93 -8.14
C ALA A 136 -3.44 -16.67 -7.13
N LEU A 137 -3.76 -16.15 -5.93
CA LEU A 137 -2.75 -15.86 -4.91
C LEU A 137 -2.16 -17.13 -4.28
N ALA A 138 -2.90 -18.23 -4.25
CA ALA A 138 -2.37 -19.54 -3.85
C ALA A 138 -1.44 -20.15 -4.91
N ALA A 139 -1.72 -19.92 -6.21
CA ALA A 139 -0.97 -20.46 -7.32
C ALA A 139 0.27 -19.65 -7.72
N THR A 140 0.48 -18.44 -7.14
CA THR A 140 1.52 -17.50 -7.51
C THR A 140 2.35 -17.04 -6.31
N GLN A 141 3.61 -16.67 -6.56
CA GLN A 141 4.52 -16.21 -5.51
C GLN A 141 4.61 -14.68 -5.43
N LYS A 142 4.69 -14.01 -6.58
CA LYS A 142 5.00 -12.57 -6.70
C LYS A 142 3.77 -11.69 -6.98
N VAL A 143 2.64 -12.29 -7.39
CA VAL A 143 1.43 -11.56 -7.73
C VAL A 143 0.75 -11.01 -6.47
N CYS A 144 0.39 -9.72 -6.56
CA CYS A 144 -0.41 -9.01 -5.58
C CYS A 144 -1.74 -8.57 -6.19
N SER A 145 -2.78 -8.47 -5.37
CA SER A 145 -4.13 -8.17 -5.80
C SER A 145 -4.73 -7.00 -5.02
N SER A 146 -5.61 -6.26 -5.68
CA SER A 146 -6.42 -5.23 -5.03
C SER A 146 -7.80 -5.07 -5.65
N VAL A 147 -8.76 -4.67 -4.82
CA VAL A 147 -10.13 -4.38 -5.27
C VAL A 147 -10.56 -3.04 -4.71
N ASN A 148 -10.93 -2.09 -5.59
CA ASN A 148 -11.47 -0.79 -5.19
C ASN A 148 -12.99 -0.84 -5.13
N ILE A 149 -13.57 -0.83 -3.91
CA ILE A 149 -15.01 -1.05 -3.67
C ILE A 149 -15.79 0.26 -3.44
N GLY A 150 -15.12 1.37 -3.31
CA GLY A 150 -15.77 2.65 -3.01
C GLY A 150 -14.98 3.86 -3.48
N SER A 151 -15.68 4.98 -3.62
CA SER A 151 -15.06 6.28 -3.82
C SER A 151 -15.96 7.40 -3.30
N THR A 152 -15.35 8.53 -2.95
CA THR A 152 -16.11 9.73 -2.56
C THR A 152 -17.13 10.12 -3.62
N LYS A 153 -16.83 9.86 -4.89
CA LYS A 153 -17.68 10.23 -6.02
C LYS A 153 -18.86 9.27 -6.25
N THR A 154 -18.70 8.00 -5.88
CA THR A 154 -19.70 6.95 -6.16
C THR A 154 -20.35 6.36 -4.93
N GLY A 155 -19.80 6.56 -3.74
CA GLY A 155 -20.19 5.87 -2.52
C GLY A 155 -19.52 4.51 -2.39
N ILE A 156 -20.15 3.56 -1.70
CA ILE A 156 -19.57 2.26 -1.34
C ILE A 156 -20.42 1.13 -1.93
N ASN A 157 -19.81 0.25 -2.70
CA ASN A 157 -20.45 -0.96 -3.22
C ASN A 157 -20.49 -2.05 -2.15
N MET A 158 -21.61 -2.12 -1.41
CA MET A 158 -21.78 -3.05 -0.28
C MET A 158 -21.85 -4.51 -0.73
N SER A 159 -22.26 -4.79 -1.97
CA SER A 159 -22.20 -6.14 -2.53
C SER A 159 -20.75 -6.59 -2.71
N ALA A 160 -19.87 -5.70 -3.21
CA ALA A 160 -18.45 -5.97 -3.31
C ALA A 160 -17.77 -6.07 -1.92
N VAL A 161 -18.22 -5.28 -0.95
CA VAL A 161 -17.77 -5.40 0.45
C VAL A 161 -18.05 -6.79 1.01
N ALA A 162 -19.25 -7.31 0.79
CA ALA A 162 -19.64 -8.66 1.21
C ALA A 162 -18.77 -9.73 0.52
N ASP A 163 -18.60 -9.63 -0.80
CA ASP A 163 -17.73 -10.55 -1.56
C ASP A 163 -16.30 -10.53 -1.03
N MET A 164 -15.74 -9.35 -0.72
CA MET A 164 -14.36 -9.24 -0.25
C MET A 164 -14.17 -9.81 1.15
N GLY A 165 -15.16 -9.76 2.03
CA GLY A 165 -15.12 -10.45 3.32
C GLY A 165 -14.93 -11.96 3.14
N HIS A 166 -15.68 -12.57 2.21
CA HIS A 166 -15.54 -13.98 1.83
C HIS A 166 -14.17 -14.27 1.18
N VAL A 167 -13.77 -13.47 0.18
CA VAL A 167 -12.52 -13.65 -0.58
C VAL A 167 -11.28 -13.57 0.32
N ILE A 168 -11.23 -12.63 1.27
CA ILE A 168 -10.12 -12.51 2.23
C ILE A 168 -10.02 -13.79 3.07
N LYS A 169 -11.15 -14.27 3.59
CA LYS A 169 -11.18 -15.47 4.43
C LYS A 169 -10.74 -16.70 3.66
N GLU A 170 -11.24 -16.88 2.42
CA GLU A 170 -10.86 -17.99 1.56
C GLU A 170 -9.39 -17.92 1.12
N THR A 171 -8.89 -16.72 0.83
CA THR A 171 -7.47 -16.51 0.49
C THR A 171 -6.55 -16.89 1.65
N ALA A 172 -6.89 -16.49 2.89
CA ALA A 172 -6.12 -16.87 4.07
C ALA A 172 -6.15 -18.36 4.36
N ARG A 173 -7.26 -19.05 3.99
CA ARG A 173 -7.39 -20.51 4.10
C ARG A 173 -6.50 -21.27 3.09
N LEU A 174 -6.37 -20.76 1.87
CA LEU A 174 -5.64 -21.40 0.78
C LEU A 174 -4.14 -21.09 0.76
N SER A 175 -3.72 -19.99 1.34
CA SER A 175 -2.32 -19.53 1.29
C SER A 175 -1.90 -18.84 2.57
N ASP A 176 -0.71 -19.17 3.06
CA ASP A 176 -0.15 -18.57 4.28
C ASP A 176 0.12 -17.08 4.14
N LEU A 177 0.52 -16.63 2.95
CA LEU A 177 0.82 -15.23 2.66
C LEU A 177 -0.19 -14.58 1.71
N GLY A 178 -1.23 -15.31 1.27
CA GLY A 178 -2.19 -14.82 0.29
C GLY A 178 -2.89 -13.54 0.75
N ALA A 179 -3.42 -13.53 1.96
CA ALA A 179 -4.11 -12.35 2.50
C ALA A 179 -3.19 -11.14 2.69
N ALA A 180 -1.89 -11.34 2.97
CA ALA A 180 -0.90 -10.25 3.02
C ALA A 180 -0.61 -9.62 1.63
N LYS A 181 -0.97 -10.31 0.54
CA LYS A 181 -0.85 -9.85 -0.84
C LYS A 181 -2.15 -9.29 -1.43
N LEU A 182 -3.19 -9.12 -0.61
CA LEU A 182 -4.52 -8.65 -1.02
C LEU A 182 -4.90 -7.39 -0.26
N VAL A 183 -5.31 -6.35 -0.99
CA VAL A 183 -5.79 -5.08 -0.42
C VAL A 183 -7.16 -4.71 -0.96
N VAL A 184 -8.06 -4.29 -0.08
CA VAL A 184 -9.35 -3.70 -0.46
C VAL A 184 -9.28 -2.19 -0.27
N PHE A 185 -9.64 -1.42 -1.29
CA PHE A 185 -9.56 0.04 -1.29
C PHE A 185 -10.92 0.73 -1.34
N ALA A 186 -10.95 1.92 -0.75
CA ALA A 186 -11.80 3.02 -1.19
C ALA A 186 -10.92 4.20 -1.63
N ASN A 187 -11.31 4.89 -2.71
CA ASN A 187 -10.52 5.96 -3.34
C ASN A 187 -9.10 5.52 -3.71
N ALA A 188 -8.96 4.34 -4.32
CA ALA A 188 -7.65 3.88 -4.79
C ALA A 188 -6.98 4.88 -5.74
N VAL A 189 -5.68 5.08 -5.58
CA VAL A 189 -4.87 5.90 -6.49
C VAL A 189 -4.23 5.02 -7.55
N GLU A 190 -4.11 5.55 -8.77
CA GLU A 190 -3.70 4.81 -9.97
C GLU A 190 -2.18 4.81 -10.19
N ASP A 191 -1.45 5.60 -9.41
CA ASP A 191 0.00 5.82 -9.50
C ASP A 191 0.77 5.27 -8.28
N ASN A 192 0.11 4.52 -7.40
CA ASN A 192 0.69 3.96 -6.18
C ASN A 192 1.86 3.01 -6.48
N PRO A 193 3.09 3.28 -6.01
CA PRO A 193 4.23 2.39 -6.18
C PRO A 193 4.31 1.26 -5.14
N PHE A 194 3.49 1.32 -4.07
CA PHE A 194 3.57 0.36 -2.96
C PHE A 194 2.68 -0.87 -3.18
N MET A 195 3.24 -2.04 -2.98
CA MET A 195 2.49 -3.31 -2.95
C MET A 195 1.91 -3.52 -1.52
N ALA A 196 0.81 -4.21 -1.36
CA ALA A 196 0.16 -5.11 -2.34
C ALA A 196 -0.77 -4.39 -3.34
N GLY A 197 -1.21 -3.18 -3.08
CA GLY A 197 -2.32 -2.53 -3.74
C GLY A 197 -2.03 -1.82 -5.06
N ALA A 198 -0.76 -1.79 -5.54
CA ALA A 198 -0.41 -1.07 -6.76
C ALA A 198 -1.08 -1.65 -8.02
N PHE A 199 -1.55 -0.77 -8.88
CA PHE A 199 -1.95 -1.06 -10.26
C PHE A 199 -1.63 0.15 -11.15
N HIS A 200 -1.61 -0.06 -12.47
CA HIS A 200 -1.36 0.99 -13.44
C HIS A 200 -2.67 1.50 -14.03
N GLY A 201 -2.96 2.78 -13.84
CA GLY A 201 -4.19 3.41 -14.30
C GLY A 201 -4.29 3.46 -15.82
N VAL A 202 -5.53 3.39 -16.34
CA VAL A 202 -5.77 3.45 -17.79
C VAL A 202 -5.50 4.84 -18.39
N GLY A 203 -5.44 5.88 -17.56
CA GLY A 203 -5.11 7.25 -17.96
C GLY A 203 -3.61 7.55 -17.97
N GLU A 204 -2.78 6.62 -17.49
CA GLU A 204 -1.33 6.78 -17.43
C GLU A 204 -0.64 6.52 -18.76
N ALA A 205 0.63 6.93 -18.89
CA ALA A 205 1.43 6.65 -20.07
C ALA A 205 1.67 5.13 -20.21
N GLU A 206 2.06 4.72 -21.42
CA GLU A 206 2.31 3.30 -21.77
C GLU A 206 3.23 2.59 -20.77
N VAL A 207 4.33 3.26 -20.37
CA VAL A 207 5.25 2.81 -19.33
C VAL A 207 5.69 4.00 -18.49
N VAL A 208 5.67 3.86 -17.16
CA VAL A 208 6.12 4.90 -16.22
C VAL A 208 7.00 4.31 -15.13
N ILE A 209 7.86 5.13 -14.54
CA ILE A 209 8.58 4.81 -13.30
C ILE A 209 8.03 5.66 -12.16
N ASN A 210 7.56 5.01 -11.11
CA ASN A 210 7.18 5.62 -9.83
C ASN A 210 8.17 5.19 -8.75
N VAL A 211 8.50 6.09 -7.84
CA VAL A 211 9.46 5.83 -6.78
C VAL A 211 8.77 5.98 -5.42
N GLY A 212 8.88 4.96 -4.59
CA GLY A 212 8.46 5.02 -3.20
C GLY A 212 9.65 5.24 -2.29
N VAL A 213 9.66 6.32 -1.52
CA VAL A 213 10.68 6.62 -0.53
C VAL A 213 10.12 6.45 0.88
N SER A 214 11.00 6.07 1.80
CA SER A 214 10.65 5.93 3.21
C SER A 214 11.70 6.61 4.09
N GLY A 215 11.47 6.62 5.39
CA GLY A 215 12.43 7.16 6.35
C GLY A 215 11.83 7.55 7.69
N PRO A 216 11.02 6.70 8.34
CA PRO A 216 10.58 6.95 9.72
C PRO A 216 11.76 7.18 10.66
N GLY A 217 12.84 6.40 10.50
CA GLY A 217 14.07 6.54 11.29
C GLY A 217 14.71 7.92 11.15
N VAL A 218 14.74 8.47 9.94
CA VAL A 218 15.28 9.83 9.69
C VAL A 218 14.43 10.89 10.39
N VAL A 219 13.10 10.78 10.30
CA VAL A 219 12.17 11.70 10.96
C VAL A 219 12.30 11.59 12.49
N LYS A 220 12.35 10.37 13.03
CA LYS A 220 12.56 10.12 14.46
C LYS A 220 13.84 10.81 14.96
N ARG A 221 14.97 10.58 14.32
CA ARG A 221 16.25 11.21 14.67
C ARG A 221 16.23 12.74 14.59
N ALA A 222 15.48 13.29 13.63
CA ALA A 222 15.29 14.73 13.55
C ALA A 222 14.50 15.26 14.75
N LEU A 223 13.45 14.56 15.19
CA LEU A 223 12.62 14.94 16.34
C LEU A 223 13.34 14.79 17.67
N GLU A 224 14.20 13.79 17.85
CA GLU A 224 15.05 13.65 19.04
C GLU A 224 15.87 14.91 19.34
N LYS A 225 16.30 15.65 18.30
CA LYS A 225 17.06 16.90 18.43
C LYS A 225 16.23 18.09 18.91
N VAL A 226 14.91 18.01 18.84
CA VAL A 226 13.97 19.06 19.23
C VAL A 226 12.97 18.55 20.28
N ARG A 227 13.33 17.52 21.02
CA ARG A 227 12.49 16.96 22.08
C ARG A 227 12.06 18.03 23.08
N GLY A 228 10.76 18.07 23.38
CA GLY A 228 10.17 19.07 24.29
C GLY A 228 9.92 20.44 23.65
N ALA A 229 10.24 20.64 22.37
CA ALA A 229 9.89 21.86 21.65
C ALA A 229 8.38 21.92 21.36
N SER A 230 7.90 23.11 21.01
CA SER A 230 6.49 23.34 20.63
C SER A 230 6.12 22.63 19.33
N PHE A 231 4.82 22.35 19.13
CA PHE A 231 4.35 21.61 17.95
C PHE A 231 4.62 22.30 16.62
N ASP A 232 4.72 23.62 16.57
CA ASP A 232 5.14 24.36 15.38
C ASP A 232 6.60 24.04 15.00
N VAL A 233 7.51 23.93 15.99
CA VAL A 233 8.90 23.50 15.78
C VAL A 233 8.96 22.05 15.32
N VAL A 234 8.16 21.17 15.93
CA VAL A 234 8.02 19.75 15.53
C VAL A 234 7.56 19.66 14.07
N ALA A 235 6.47 20.35 13.70
CA ALA A 235 5.94 20.35 12.34
C ALA A 235 6.95 20.86 11.30
N GLU A 236 7.68 21.95 11.61
CA GLU A 236 8.70 22.51 10.73
C GLU A 236 9.90 21.54 10.57
N THR A 237 10.27 20.83 11.65
CA THR A 237 11.33 19.83 11.62
C THR A 237 10.96 18.64 10.72
N VAL A 238 9.74 18.10 10.87
CA VAL A 238 9.22 17.03 10.02
C VAL A 238 9.19 17.47 8.56
N LYS A 239 8.63 18.66 8.29
CA LYS A 239 8.52 19.21 6.93
C LYS A 239 9.89 19.34 6.23
N LYS A 240 10.90 19.89 6.93
CA LYS A 240 12.27 20.01 6.40
C LYS A 240 12.92 18.65 6.12
N THR A 241 12.67 17.67 6.99
CA THR A 241 13.18 16.30 6.83
C THR A 241 12.52 15.63 5.63
N ALA A 242 11.20 15.71 5.53
CA ALA A 242 10.42 15.18 4.41
C ALA A 242 10.85 15.81 3.06
N PHE A 243 11.13 17.11 3.03
CA PHE A 243 11.68 17.78 1.85
C PHE A 243 12.98 17.12 1.37
N LYS A 244 13.94 16.88 2.28
CA LYS A 244 15.23 16.25 1.93
C LYS A 244 15.05 14.83 1.38
N ILE A 245 14.23 14.02 2.05
CA ILE A 245 13.92 12.65 1.64
C ILE A 245 13.32 12.64 0.22
N THR A 246 12.33 13.49 -0.03
CA THR A 246 11.67 13.57 -1.34
C THR A 246 12.61 13.98 -2.47
N ARG A 247 13.55 14.90 -2.22
CA ARG A 247 14.57 15.33 -3.21
C ARG A 247 15.44 14.16 -3.65
N ILE A 248 15.79 13.26 -2.73
CA ILE A 248 16.56 12.05 -3.07
C ILE A 248 15.70 11.10 -3.92
N GLY A 249 14.44 10.90 -3.55
CA GLY A 249 13.50 10.09 -4.35
C GLY A 249 13.33 10.61 -5.76
N GLN A 250 13.22 11.95 -5.93
CA GLN A 250 13.15 12.59 -7.24
C GLN A 250 14.42 12.32 -8.09
N LEU A 251 15.59 12.44 -7.48
CA LEU A 251 16.86 12.14 -8.16
C LEU A 251 16.89 10.70 -8.67
N VAL A 252 16.55 9.73 -7.81
CA VAL A 252 16.49 8.31 -8.18
C VAL A 252 15.48 8.08 -9.31
N GLY A 253 14.29 8.69 -9.23
CA GLY A 253 13.26 8.57 -10.27
C GLY A 253 13.70 9.12 -11.62
N GLN A 254 14.37 10.26 -11.64
CA GLN A 254 14.93 10.86 -12.87
C GLN A 254 16.01 9.97 -13.48
N MET A 255 16.97 9.50 -12.67
CA MET A 255 18.03 8.58 -13.14
C MET A 255 17.44 7.29 -13.71
N ALA A 256 16.43 6.70 -13.04
CA ALA A 256 15.78 5.49 -13.53
C ALA A 256 15.02 5.74 -14.83
N SER A 257 14.29 6.84 -14.91
CA SER A 257 13.56 7.27 -16.14
C SER A 257 14.50 7.44 -17.34
N GLU A 258 15.62 8.16 -17.16
CA GLU A 258 16.61 8.40 -18.21
C GLU A 258 17.27 7.10 -18.69
N ARG A 259 17.72 6.22 -17.75
CA ARG A 259 18.40 4.97 -18.09
C ARG A 259 17.48 3.94 -18.74
N LEU A 260 16.23 3.90 -18.35
CA LEU A 260 15.22 2.99 -18.88
C LEU A 260 14.53 3.55 -20.15
N GLY A 261 14.70 4.84 -20.46
CA GLY A 261 14.03 5.49 -21.58
C GLY A 261 12.51 5.56 -21.44
N VAL A 262 11.99 5.66 -20.20
CA VAL A 262 10.56 5.70 -19.88
C VAL A 262 10.19 6.96 -19.11
N LYS A 263 8.91 7.34 -19.12
CA LYS A 263 8.43 8.53 -18.40
C LYS A 263 8.66 8.41 -16.90
N PHE A 264 9.15 9.47 -16.26
CA PHE A 264 9.07 9.60 -14.81
C PHE A 264 7.64 9.99 -14.41
N GLY A 265 7.04 9.22 -13.54
CA GLY A 265 5.71 9.42 -12.98
C GLY A 265 5.77 10.25 -11.71
N ILE A 266 5.78 9.60 -10.55
CA ILE A 266 5.70 10.28 -9.26
C ILE A 266 6.77 9.79 -8.27
N VAL A 267 6.98 10.63 -7.23
CA VAL A 267 7.56 10.24 -5.95
C VAL A 267 6.45 10.10 -4.93
N ASP A 268 6.33 8.94 -4.35
CA ASP A 268 5.51 8.69 -3.17
C ASP A 268 6.38 8.79 -1.92
N LEU A 269 6.18 9.83 -1.13
CA LEU A 269 6.81 9.98 0.17
C LEU A 269 5.89 9.39 1.23
N SER A 270 6.02 8.11 1.47
CA SER A 270 5.32 7.42 2.54
C SER A 270 6.28 6.99 3.62
N LEU A 271 6.07 7.47 4.85
CA LEU A 271 6.75 6.94 6.02
C LEU A 271 6.24 5.51 6.27
N ALA A 272 6.77 4.57 5.51
CA ALA A 272 6.45 3.16 5.59
C ALA A 272 7.51 2.45 6.45
N PRO A 273 7.19 2.05 7.68
CA PRO A 273 8.16 1.45 8.60
C PRO A 273 8.66 0.11 8.11
N THR A 274 9.72 -0.38 8.76
CA THR A 274 10.18 -1.76 8.68
C THR A 274 10.20 -2.38 10.07
N PRO A 275 10.32 -3.73 10.19
CA PRO A 275 10.49 -4.39 11.49
C PRO A 275 11.80 -4.02 12.20
N ALA A 276 12.71 -3.32 11.53
CA ALA A 276 13.99 -2.90 12.11
C ALA A 276 13.79 -1.89 13.24
N VAL A 277 14.50 -2.09 14.34
CA VAL A 277 14.50 -1.17 15.47
C VAL A 277 14.98 0.22 15.02
N GLY A 278 14.19 1.23 15.32
CA GLY A 278 14.48 2.62 14.97
C GLY A 278 13.82 3.11 13.68
N ASP A 279 13.19 2.22 12.89
CA ASP A 279 12.44 2.56 11.67
C ASP A 279 10.93 2.37 11.90
N SER A 280 10.35 3.12 12.85
CA SER A 280 8.99 2.98 13.34
C SER A 280 8.25 4.31 13.34
N VAL A 281 7.06 4.34 12.73
CA VAL A 281 6.14 5.49 12.80
C VAL A 281 5.57 5.63 14.22
N ALA A 282 5.30 4.53 14.91
CA ALA A 282 4.89 4.60 16.32
C ALA A 282 5.91 5.35 17.17
N ARG A 283 7.21 5.07 16.99
CA ARG A 283 8.27 5.76 17.72
C ARG A 283 8.42 7.23 17.33
N VAL A 284 8.11 7.59 16.09
CA VAL A 284 8.01 9.01 15.68
C VAL A 284 6.92 9.73 16.47
N LEU A 285 5.75 9.10 16.63
CA LEU A 285 4.64 9.68 17.40
C LEU A 285 4.95 9.77 18.90
N GLU A 286 5.66 8.79 19.44
CA GLU A 286 6.11 8.79 20.85
C GLU A 286 7.15 9.89 21.12
N GLU A 287 8.04 10.23 20.16
CA GLU A 287 8.94 11.38 20.28
C GLU A 287 8.21 12.72 20.35
N MET A 288 6.95 12.79 19.93
CA MET A 288 6.09 13.98 20.10
C MET A 288 5.52 14.12 21.54
N GLY A 289 5.87 13.22 22.45
CA GLY A 289 5.49 13.29 23.86
C GLY A 289 4.40 12.29 24.28
N LEU A 290 4.07 11.31 23.44
CA LEU A 290 3.20 10.21 23.81
C LEU A 290 4.02 9.14 24.55
N GLU A 291 3.53 8.65 25.67
CA GLU A 291 4.17 7.51 26.38
C GLU A 291 4.14 6.25 25.50
N ARG A 292 3.02 6.02 24.82
CA ARG A 292 2.83 4.91 23.89
C ARG A 292 1.76 5.22 22.87
N VAL A 293 1.97 4.77 21.63
CA VAL A 293 0.96 4.84 20.58
C VAL A 293 -0.31 4.08 21.00
N GLY A 294 -1.46 4.62 20.62
CA GLY A 294 -2.78 4.14 21.04
C GLY A 294 -3.39 4.99 22.16
N THR A 295 -2.57 5.64 23.00
CA THR A 295 -3.07 6.55 24.03
C THR A 295 -3.77 7.78 23.43
N HIS A 296 -4.57 8.48 24.23
CA HIS A 296 -5.21 9.73 23.80
C HIS A 296 -4.16 10.74 23.35
N GLY A 297 -4.40 11.43 22.22
CA GLY A 297 -3.43 12.30 21.55
C GLY A 297 -2.77 11.66 20.32
N THR A 298 -2.75 10.33 20.18
CA THR A 298 -2.12 9.63 19.04
C THR A 298 -2.68 10.09 17.70
N THR A 299 -4.01 10.21 17.56
CA THR A 299 -4.65 10.67 16.32
C THR A 299 -4.26 12.12 15.99
N ALA A 300 -4.15 13.00 17.00
CA ALA A 300 -3.71 14.38 16.80
C ALA A 300 -2.23 14.47 16.38
N ALA A 301 -1.35 13.69 17.03
CA ALA A 301 0.07 13.60 16.66
C ALA A 301 0.24 13.07 15.22
N LEU A 302 -0.54 12.04 14.85
CA LEU A 302 -0.54 11.50 13.49
C LEU A 302 -1.04 12.52 12.46
N ALA A 303 -2.03 13.36 12.81
CA ALA A 303 -2.51 14.44 11.93
C ALA A 303 -1.40 15.45 11.64
N LEU A 304 -0.66 15.87 12.66
CA LEU A 304 0.49 16.76 12.50
C LEU A 304 1.57 16.12 11.64
N LEU A 305 1.93 14.86 11.93
CA LEU A 305 2.95 14.10 11.18
C LEU A 305 2.57 14.01 9.70
N ASN A 306 1.36 13.53 9.40
CA ASN A 306 0.89 13.29 8.04
C ASN A 306 0.85 14.57 7.20
N ASP A 307 0.34 15.67 7.78
CA ASP A 307 0.28 16.97 7.11
C ASP A 307 1.68 17.56 6.85
N ALA A 308 2.56 17.52 7.84
CA ALA A 308 3.92 18.03 7.72
C ALA A 308 4.75 17.25 6.68
N VAL A 309 4.58 15.91 6.61
CA VAL A 309 5.21 15.06 5.59
C VAL A 309 4.74 15.47 4.20
N LYS A 310 3.42 15.59 3.97
CA LYS A 310 2.85 16.00 2.68
C LYS A 310 3.34 17.38 2.25
N LYS A 311 3.34 18.35 3.15
CA LYS A 311 3.86 19.71 2.89
C LYS A 311 5.33 19.69 2.47
N GLY A 312 6.16 18.90 3.16
CA GLY A 312 7.57 18.73 2.81
C GLY A 312 7.77 18.12 1.41
N GLY A 313 6.99 17.10 1.09
CA GLY A 313 7.00 16.45 -0.22
C GLY A 313 6.64 17.40 -1.36
N VAL A 314 5.50 18.05 -1.28
CA VAL A 314 5.02 18.99 -2.32
C VAL A 314 5.99 20.17 -2.53
N MET A 315 6.67 20.63 -1.48
CA MET A 315 7.69 21.67 -1.60
C MET A 315 8.98 21.20 -2.29
N ALA A 316 9.25 19.90 -2.24
CA ALA A 316 10.49 19.31 -2.78
C ALA A 316 10.38 18.93 -4.26
N CYS A 317 9.20 18.49 -4.70
CA CYS A 317 8.97 17.91 -6.02
C CYS A 317 7.57 18.24 -6.50
N ASN A 318 7.42 18.58 -7.77
CA ASN A 318 6.12 18.82 -8.41
C ASN A 318 5.44 17.53 -8.91
N GLN A 319 6.10 16.39 -8.76
CA GLN A 319 5.63 15.06 -9.15
C GLN A 319 5.42 14.18 -7.90
N VAL A 320 4.85 14.75 -6.83
CA VAL A 320 4.44 13.99 -5.64
C VAL A 320 3.06 13.37 -5.89
N GLY A 321 2.92 12.11 -5.61
CA GLY A 321 1.68 11.35 -5.83
C GLY A 321 1.57 10.12 -4.94
N GLY A 322 0.84 9.12 -5.40
CA GLY A 322 0.64 7.88 -4.68
C GLY A 322 -0.12 8.07 -3.38
N LEU A 323 0.32 7.38 -2.35
CA LEU A 323 -0.29 7.39 -1.01
C LEU A 323 0.29 8.46 -0.08
N SER A 324 1.44 9.00 -0.38
CA SER A 324 2.23 10.00 0.38
C SER A 324 1.71 10.38 1.77
N GLY A 325 2.51 10.18 2.80
CA GLY A 325 2.16 10.49 4.20
C GLY A 325 2.68 9.47 5.20
N ALA A 326 1.97 9.24 6.28
CA ALA A 326 2.37 8.30 7.32
C ALA A 326 1.56 7.00 7.22
N PHE A 327 2.24 5.85 7.12
CA PHE A 327 1.68 4.51 7.18
C PHE A 327 1.63 4.02 8.62
N ILE A 328 0.65 3.17 8.91
CA ILE A 328 0.47 2.59 10.25
C ILE A 328 0.27 1.06 10.18
N PRO A 329 1.10 0.30 9.42
CA PRO A 329 1.00 -1.15 9.40
C PRO A 329 1.36 -1.73 10.77
N VAL A 330 0.65 -2.77 11.21
CA VAL A 330 0.95 -3.34 12.52
C VAL A 330 2.15 -4.27 12.46
N SER A 331 2.24 -5.17 11.48
CA SER A 331 3.31 -6.18 11.46
C SER A 331 4.69 -5.63 11.07
N GLU A 332 4.72 -4.50 10.38
CA GLU A 332 5.93 -3.90 9.81
C GLU A 332 6.52 -2.81 10.73
N ASP A 333 5.90 -2.54 11.90
CA ASP A 333 6.30 -1.47 12.83
C ASP A 333 6.48 -2.02 14.25
N GLU A 334 7.71 -2.04 14.75
CA GLU A 334 8.02 -2.60 16.08
C GLU A 334 7.30 -1.87 17.21
N GLY A 335 7.06 -0.58 17.06
CA GLY A 335 6.33 0.21 18.05
C GLY A 335 4.83 -0.06 18.03
N MET A 336 4.22 -0.29 16.84
CA MET A 336 2.82 -0.71 16.72
C MET A 336 2.63 -2.11 17.32
N ILE A 337 3.52 -3.06 17.02
CA ILE A 337 3.53 -4.39 17.62
C ILE A 337 3.59 -4.30 19.14
N ALA A 338 4.50 -3.50 19.67
CA ALA A 338 4.65 -3.30 21.12
C ALA A 338 3.40 -2.67 21.76
N ALA A 339 2.75 -1.73 21.06
CA ALA A 339 1.53 -1.08 21.53
C ALA A 339 0.32 -2.03 21.57
N VAL A 340 0.17 -2.89 20.56
CA VAL A 340 -0.87 -3.94 20.55
C VAL A 340 -0.64 -4.92 21.69
N ARG A 341 0.58 -5.44 21.85
CA ARG A 341 0.92 -6.38 22.96
C ARG A 341 0.70 -5.80 24.34
N ALA A 342 0.87 -4.49 24.49
CA ALA A 342 0.62 -3.79 25.75
C ALA A 342 -0.86 -3.41 25.98
N GLY A 343 -1.75 -3.69 25.02
CA GLY A 343 -3.17 -3.34 25.10
C GLY A 343 -3.46 -1.84 24.96
N SER A 344 -2.50 -1.02 24.53
CA SER A 344 -2.70 0.41 24.31
C SER A 344 -3.26 0.72 22.92
N LEU A 345 -3.10 -0.19 21.95
CA LEU A 345 -3.57 -0.05 20.58
C LEU A 345 -4.56 -1.15 20.23
N SER A 346 -5.83 -0.80 20.07
CA SER A 346 -6.91 -1.70 19.62
C SER A 346 -7.23 -1.48 18.14
N LEU A 347 -8.05 -2.38 17.56
CA LEU A 347 -8.51 -2.25 16.19
C LEU A 347 -9.32 -0.96 15.97
N GLU A 348 -10.24 -0.65 16.89
CA GLU A 348 -11.07 0.55 16.84
C GLU A 348 -10.22 1.83 16.97
N LYS A 349 -9.11 1.76 17.72
CA LYS A 349 -8.16 2.88 17.78
C LYS A 349 -7.41 3.05 16.46
N LEU A 350 -7.02 1.96 15.81
CA LEU A 350 -6.44 2.00 14.47
C LEU A 350 -7.43 2.58 13.46
N GLU A 351 -8.70 2.16 13.46
CA GLU A 351 -9.75 2.74 12.60
C GLU A 351 -9.86 4.26 12.80
N ALA A 352 -9.88 4.75 14.04
CA ALA A 352 -9.87 6.19 14.31
C ALA A 352 -8.60 6.89 13.76
N MET A 353 -7.44 6.23 13.77
CA MET A 353 -6.20 6.75 13.22
C MET A 353 -6.22 6.74 11.69
N THR A 354 -6.93 5.82 11.05
CA THR A 354 -7.03 5.75 9.58
C THR A 354 -7.80 6.92 8.97
N ALA A 355 -8.62 7.61 9.74
CA ALA A 355 -9.21 8.89 9.30
C ALA A 355 -8.14 9.94 8.93
N ILE A 356 -6.94 9.80 9.45
CA ILE A 356 -5.84 10.77 9.35
C ILE A 356 -4.63 10.22 8.59
N CYS A 357 -4.30 8.94 8.73
CA CYS A 357 -3.14 8.34 8.06
C CYS A 357 -3.28 8.38 6.53
N SER A 358 -2.25 7.99 5.81
CA SER A 358 -2.27 8.05 4.33
C SER A 358 -2.81 6.78 3.67
N VAL A 359 -2.95 5.67 4.38
CA VAL A 359 -3.36 4.38 3.79
C VAL A 359 -4.67 3.86 4.41
N GLY A 360 -4.66 3.35 5.63
CA GLY A 360 -5.79 2.64 6.23
C GLY A 360 -5.31 1.56 7.20
N LEU A 361 -6.13 0.54 7.42
CA LEU A 361 -5.77 -0.67 8.16
C LEU A 361 -4.81 -1.51 7.33
N ASP A 362 -3.60 -1.68 7.82
CA ASP A 362 -2.55 -2.34 7.07
C ASP A 362 -1.85 -3.42 7.89
N MET A 363 -1.75 -4.64 7.31
CA MET A 363 -1.12 -5.80 7.94
C MET A 363 -1.68 -6.13 9.32
N ILE A 364 -3.01 -6.21 9.40
CA ILE A 364 -3.75 -6.48 10.63
C ILE A 364 -4.07 -7.98 10.71
N ALA A 365 -3.45 -8.68 11.67
CA ALA A 365 -3.80 -10.06 11.96
C ALA A 365 -5.01 -10.12 12.92
N ILE A 366 -6.00 -10.93 12.58
CA ILE A 366 -7.21 -11.17 13.38
C ILE A 366 -7.47 -12.68 13.52
N PRO A 367 -8.29 -13.14 14.49
CA PRO A 367 -8.58 -14.56 14.68
C PRO A 367 -9.14 -15.20 13.40
N GLN A 368 -8.68 -16.42 13.09
CA GLN A 368 -9.10 -17.16 11.88
C GLN A 368 -10.59 -17.52 11.86
N ASP A 369 -11.23 -17.62 13.02
CA ASP A 369 -12.66 -17.90 13.17
C ASP A 369 -13.54 -16.66 13.04
N THR A 370 -12.96 -15.46 12.88
CA THR A 370 -13.72 -14.23 12.62
C THR A 370 -14.67 -14.44 11.44
N PRO A 371 -15.99 -14.16 11.62
CA PRO A 371 -16.96 -14.31 10.54
C PRO A 371 -16.63 -13.43 9.34
N GLU A 372 -16.88 -13.92 8.12
CA GLU A 372 -16.67 -13.14 6.90
C GLU A 372 -17.48 -11.84 6.88
N GLN A 373 -18.67 -11.83 7.50
CA GLN A 373 -19.50 -10.64 7.64
C GLN A 373 -18.84 -9.58 8.57
N THR A 374 -18.12 -10.01 9.58
CA THR A 374 -17.35 -9.08 10.44
C THR A 374 -16.17 -8.48 9.67
N ILE A 375 -15.46 -9.28 8.87
CA ILE A 375 -14.39 -8.78 7.99
C ILE A 375 -14.98 -7.79 6.99
N ALA A 376 -16.11 -8.10 6.38
CA ALA A 376 -16.84 -7.21 5.48
C ALA A 376 -17.26 -5.89 6.17
N ALA A 377 -17.69 -5.95 7.43
CA ALA A 377 -18.05 -4.75 8.19
C ALA A 377 -16.85 -3.84 8.48
N ILE A 378 -15.69 -4.39 8.81
CA ILE A 378 -14.44 -3.63 8.95
C ILE A 378 -14.07 -2.95 7.61
N ILE A 379 -14.23 -3.64 6.48
CA ILE A 379 -14.03 -3.04 5.16
C ILE A 379 -15.02 -1.90 4.92
N ALA A 380 -16.27 -2.06 5.32
CA ALA A 380 -17.30 -1.01 5.16
C ALA A 380 -16.97 0.25 5.99
N ASP A 381 -16.51 0.08 7.23
CA ASP A 381 -16.13 1.18 8.12
C ASP A 381 -14.91 1.95 7.56
N GLU A 382 -13.88 1.25 7.12
CA GLU A 382 -12.73 1.86 6.46
C GLU A 382 -13.11 2.58 5.16
N ALA A 383 -13.98 1.98 4.35
CA ALA A 383 -14.48 2.62 3.15
C ALA A 383 -15.28 3.89 3.47
N ALA A 384 -16.10 3.87 4.52
CA ALA A 384 -16.85 5.05 4.97
C ALA A 384 -15.90 6.17 5.43
N ILE A 385 -14.87 5.84 6.20
CA ILE A 385 -13.82 6.79 6.61
C ILE A 385 -13.17 7.43 5.37
N GLY A 386 -12.75 6.61 4.39
CA GLY A 386 -12.12 7.10 3.17
C GLY A 386 -13.04 7.97 2.32
N VAL A 387 -14.26 7.52 2.09
CA VAL A 387 -15.24 8.20 1.25
C VAL A 387 -15.65 9.55 1.84
N ILE A 388 -15.91 9.63 3.14
CA ILE A 388 -16.27 10.88 3.83
C ILE A 388 -15.11 11.86 3.91
N ASN A 389 -13.90 11.39 4.19
CA ASN A 389 -12.73 12.24 4.33
C ASN A 389 -12.00 12.54 3.00
N GLN A 390 -12.52 12.08 1.87
CA GLN A 390 -11.93 12.29 0.52
C GLN A 390 -10.47 11.83 0.45
N LYS A 391 -10.17 10.72 1.09
CA LYS A 391 -8.83 10.12 1.12
C LYS A 391 -8.87 8.64 0.74
N THR A 392 -7.75 8.11 0.30
CA THR A 392 -7.59 6.66 0.14
C THR A 392 -7.65 5.98 1.51
N THR A 393 -8.44 4.92 1.61
CA THR A 393 -8.35 3.95 2.68
C THR A 393 -8.14 2.56 2.09
N ALA A 394 -7.34 1.76 2.77
CA ALA A 394 -7.00 0.39 2.41
C ALA A 394 -7.30 -0.53 3.58
N VAL A 395 -7.66 -1.77 3.28
CA VAL A 395 -7.83 -2.84 4.26
C VAL A 395 -6.98 -4.03 3.82
N ARG A 396 -5.95 -4.35 4.61
CA ARG A 396 -5.12 -5.54 4.47
C ARG A 396 -5.20 -6.34 5.76
N ILE A 397 -6.22 -7.21 5.85
CA ILE A 397 -6.55 -8.04 7.02
C ILE A 397 -6.16 -9.48 6.76
N ILE A 398 -5.59 -10.12 7.78
CA ILE A 398 -5.08 -11.49 7.74
C ILE A 398 -5.79 -12.31 8.81
N PRO A 399 -6.92 -12.98 8.48
CA PRO A 399 -7.66 -13.83 9.42
C PRO A 399 -6.96 -15.18 9.60
N LYS A 400 -5.99 -15.22 10.54
CA LYS A 400 -5.19 -16.41 10.81
C LYS A 400 -4.73 -16.46 12.27
N GLY A 401 -4.61 -17.66 12.85
CA GLY A 401 -4.24 -17.87 14.24
C GLY A 401 -5.38 -17.59 15.19
N LYS A 402 -5.06 -17.48 16.49
CA LYS A 402 -5.99 -17.17 17.58
C LYS A 402 -5.60 -15.85 18.20
N GLU A 403 -6.55 -15.18 18.85
CA GLU A 403 -6.29 -13.96 19.61
C GLU A 403 -5.09 -14.14 20.57
N GLY A 404 -4.13 -13.23 20.50
CA GLY A 404 -2.90 -13.25 21.27
C GLY A 404 -1.74 -14.04 20.65
N ASP A 405 -1.97 -14.83 19.60
CA ASP A 405 -0.88 -15.46 18.84
C ASP A 405 -0.02 -14.39 18.15
N THR A 406 1.17 -14.78 17.70
CA THR A 406 2.00 -13.96 16.79
C THR A 406 2.18 -14.71 15.49
N LEU A 407 1.86 -14.04 14.37
CA LEU A 407 2.08 -14.56 13.02
C LEU A 407 3.40 -14.03 12.48
N GLU A 408 4.22 -14.92 11.94
CA GLU A 408 5.50 -14.57 11.30
C GLU A 408 5.34 -14.56 9.77
N PHE A 409 5.58 -13.40 9.16
CA PHE A 409 5.53 -13.23 7.69
C PHE A 409 6.93 -13.20 7.08
N GLY A 410 7.94 -12.86 7.88
CA GLY A 410 9.34 -12.75 7.47
C GLY A 410 9.67 -11.50 6.64
N GLY A 411 10.97 -11.26 6.45
CA GLY A 411 11.48 -10.15 5.67
C GLY A 411 10.92 -8.79 6.11
N LEU A 412 10.53 -7.96 5.16
CA LEU A 412 9.95 -6.64 5.42
C LEU A 412 8.51 -6.68 5.96
N LEU A 413 7.80 -7.80 5.80
CA LEU A 413 6.44 -7.94 6.30
C LEU A 413 6.38 -8.18 7.83
N GLY A 414 7.49 -8.59 8.43
CA GLY A 414 7.67 -8.70 9.87
C GLY A 414 6.81 -9.76 10.55
N SER A 415 6.25 -9.40 11.71
CA SER A 415 5.39 -10.28 12.52
C SER A 415 4.21 -9.51 13.09
N ALA A 416 3.02 -10.11 13.12
CA ALA A 416 1.82 -9.47 13.64
C ALA A 416 1.28 -10.19 14.87
N PRO A 417 1.00 -9.47 15.97
CA PRO A 417 0.13 -10.00 17.02
C PRO A 417 -1.31 -10.11 16.48
N VAL A 418 -1.97 -11.23 16.74
CA VAL A 418 -3.39 -11.44 16.38
C VAL A 418 -4.24 -10.62 17.34
N MET A 419 -4.89 -9.57 16.82
CA MET A 419 -5.67 -8.61 17.58
C MET A 419 -7.08 -9.13 17.85
N SER A 420 -7.67 -8.74 18.99
CA SER A 420 -9.08 -9.01 19.26
C SER A 420 -10.00 -8.27 18.30
N VAL A 421 -11.16 -8.86 18.00
CA VAL A 421 -12.21 -8.27 17.17
C VAL A 421 -13.52 -8.31 17.95
N ASN A 422 -14.36 -7.28 17.80
CA ASN A 422 -15.68 -7.24 18.41
C ASN A 422 -16.51 -8.46 17.98
N LYS A 423 -17.13 -9.14 18.95
CA LYS A 423 -17.85 -10.41 18.75
C LYS A 423 -19.32 -10.23 18.39
N ASN A 424 -19.84 -8.99 18.39
CA ASN A 424 -21.20 -8.72 17.98
C ASN A 424 -21.36 -8.90 16.46
N SER A 425 -22.51 -9.47 16.05
CA SER A 425 -22.73 -9.79 14.63
C SER A 425 -23.09 -8.56 13.80
N SER A 426 -22.46 -8.43 12.64
CA SER A 426 -22.81 -7.46 11.59
C SER A 426 -23.51 -8.12 10.39
N ALA A 427 -23.94 -9.40 10.54
CA ALA A 427 -24.44 -10.20 9.42
C ALA A 427 -25.62 -9.55 8.71
N ASP A 428 -26.63 -9.08 9.46
CA ASP A 428 -27.84 -8.44 8.87
C ASP A 428 -27.51 -7.10 8.20
N PHE A 429 -26.50 -6.37 8.68
CA PHE A 429 -26.03 -5.14 8.05
C PHE A 429 -25.38 -5.43 6.70
N ILE A 430 -24.49 -6.39 6.63
CA ILE A 430 -23.80 -6.79 5.39
C ILE A 430 -24.77 -7.44 4.39
N ALA A 431 -25.71 -8.25 4.86
CA ALA A 431 -26.70 -8.92 4.01
C ALA A 431 -27.62 -7.96 3.23
N ARG A 432 -27.69 -6.66 3.61
CA ARG A 432 -28.45 -5.66 2.86
C ARG A 432 -27.89 -5.44 1.46
N GLY A 433 -26.58 -5.57 1.25
CA GLY A 433 -25.94 -5.35 -0.05
C GLY A 433 -26.21 -3.96 -0.63
N GLY A 434 -26.19 -3.86 -1.95
CA GLY A 434 -26.50 -2.62 -2.68
C GLY A 434 -25.38 -1.57 -2.58
N GLN A 435 -25.77 -0.30 -2.52
CA GLN A 435 -24.86 0.84 -2.54
C GLN A 435 -25.12 1.79 -1.37
N ILE A 436 -24.11 2.12 -0.58
CA ILE A 436 -24.15 3.31 0.27
C ILE A 436 -23.89 4.51 -0.63
N PRO A 437 -24.82 5.49 -0.72
CA PRO A 437 -24.69 6.62 -1.65
C PRO A 437 -23.45 7.48 -1.36
N ALA A 438 -22.97 8.17 -2.39
CA ALA A 438 -21.93 9.17 -2.25
C ALA A 438 -22.35 10.27 -1.26
N PRO A 439 -21.43 10.76 -0.41
CA PRO A 439 -21.73 11.81 0.56
C PRO A 439 -22.10 13.12 -0.15
N ILE A 440 -22.95 13.94 0.49
CA ILE A 440 -23.47 15.18 -0.11
C ILE A 440 -22.37 16.15 -0.59
N HIS A 441 -21.22 16.19 0.08
CA HIS A 441 -20.11 17.06 -0.32
C HIS A 441 -19.42 16.62 -1.62
N SER A 442 -19.67 15.40 -2.12
CA SER A 442 -19.19 14.96 -3.43
C SER A 442 -19.86 15.70 -4.59
N PHE A 443 -20.99 16.34 -4.34
CA PHE A 443 -21.70 17.16 -5.33
C PHE A 443 -21.23 18.62 -5.37
N LYS A 444 -20.26 18.99 -4.56
CA LYS A 444 -19.61 20.30 -4.67
C LYS A 444 -18.66 20.26 -5.86
N ASN A 445 -19.00 21.03 -6.87
CA ASN A 445 -18.14 21.24 -8.04
C ASN A 445 -17.02 22.22 -7.70
#